data_056b141031004a37ebab0ddcfa605828
#
_entry.id   056b141031004a37ebab0ddcfa605828
#
_cell.length_a   1.000
_cell.length_b   1.000
_cell.length_c   1.000
_cell.angle_alpha   90.00
_cell.angle_beta   90.00
_cell.angle_gamma   90.00
#
_symmetry.space_group_name_H-M   'P 1'
#
loop_
_entity.id
_entity.type
_entity.pdbx_description
1 polymer ?
#
loop_
_entity_poly.entity_id
_entity_poly.type
_entity_poly.pdbx_seq_one_letter_code
_entity_poly.pdbx_strand_id
1 'polypeptide(L)'
;MKPLEMNHSAASYVRLKDTTNIIMPHVPTDGKLKAIARYKSQVFDPAAGIYSSVADLSRWVIAQLNKGKYGPENKNQLFSERQHTEMWTPQTLQPNKPVAPYFSHFKAYGLGWQITEVKGNAQIGHTGGLDGIVTQVTMLPEMNLGIIVLTNQQNGSAFSAITNTIKDAYIGIKSDDYVTLYSEQRKEKEDNADKITEEVWQTVAQNLK
;
A
#
# COMPACT_ATOMS: atom_id res chain seq x y z
N MET A 1 -13.15 -12.81 -6.76
CA MET A 1 -12.10 -13.10 -7.76
C MET A 1 -12.67 -13.63 -9.06
N LYS A 2 -13.48 -14.74 -9.06
CA LYS A 2 -14.03 -15.31 -10.31
C LYS A 2 -14.74 -14.30 -11.23
N PRO A 3 -15.67 -13.45 -10.76
CA PRO A 3 -16.36 -12.52 -11.67
C PRO A 3 -15.42 -11.56 -12.40
N LEU A 4 -14.32 -11.18 -11.77
CA LEU A 4 -13.30 -10.30 -12.35
C LEU A 4 -12.19 -11.07 -13.06
N GLU A 5 -12.31 -12.39 -13.24
CA GLU A 5 -11.29 -13.24 -13.86
C GLU A 5 -9.89 -13.09 -13.24
N MET A 6 -9.82 -12.85 -11.93
CA MET A 6 -8.58 -12.76 -11.18
C MET A 6 -8.03 -14.18 -10.92
N ASN A 7 -7.51 -14.79 -11.99
CA ASN A 7 -7.16 -16.21 -12.04
C ASN A 7 -5.84 -16.55 -11.33
N HIS A 8 -4.98 -15.55 -11.10
CA HIS A 8 -3.72 -15.65 -10.37
C HIS A 8 -3.83 -15.12 -8.94
N SER A 9 -5.06 -15.05 -8.41
CA SER A 9 -5.33 -14.55 -7.07
C SER A 9 -5.97 -15.61 -6.19
N ALA A 10 -5.58 -15.62 -4.92
CA ALA A 10 -6.16 -16.49 -3.90
C ALA A 10 -6.29 -15.75 -2.57
N ALA A 11 -7.26 -16.15 -1.74
CA ALA A 11 -7.51 -15.53 -0.44
C ALA A 11 -6.60 -16.08 0.68
N SER A 12 -5.73 -17.04 0.36
CA SER A 12 -4.74 -17.60 1.27
C SER A 12 -3.69 -18.40 0.51
N TYR A 13 -2.55 -18.65 1.16
CA TYR A 13 -1.48 -19.48 0.59
C TYR A 13 -1.97 -20.87 0.18
N VAL A 14 -2.76 -21.54 1.03
CA VAL A 14 -3.26 -22.91 0.78
C VAL A 14 -4.27 -22.99 -0.37
N ARG A 15 -4.82 -21.88 -0.82
CA ARG A 15 -5.76 -21.82 -1.94
C ARG A 15 -5.08 -21.47 -3.26
N LEU A 16 -3.78 -21.22 -3.26
CA LEU A 16 -3.02 -21.02 -4.50
C LEU A 16 -2.98 -22.32 -5.30
N LYS A 17 -3.29 -22.22 -6.58
CA LYS A 17 -3.22 -23.35 -7.51
C LYS A 17 -1.80 -23.59 -8.00
N ASP A 18 -1.04 -22.54 -8.14
CA ASP A 18 0.36 -22.55 -8.58
C ASP A 18 1.19 -21.78 -7.56
N THR A 19 2.21 -22.41 -7.02
CA THR A 19 3.15 -21.83 -6.05
C THR A 19 4.54 -21.61 -6.63
N THR A 20 4.74 -21.88 -7.93
CA THR A 20 6.05 -21.76 -8.59
C THR A 20 6.41 -20.29 -8.87
N ASN A 21 5.40 -19.45 -9.11
CA ASN A 21 5.58 -18.02 -9.41
C ASN A 21 5.10 -17.14 -8.25
N ILE A 22 5.62 -17.38 -7.05
CA ILE A 22 5.39 -16.53 -5.87
C ILE A 22 6.69 -15.86 -5.49
N ILE A 23 6.64 -14.54 -5.27
CA ILE A 23 7.80 -13.76 -4.85
C ILE A 23 8.39 -14.30 -3.53
N MET A 24 9.71 -14.14 -3.36
CA MET A 24 10.37 -14.30 -2.06
C MET A 24 10.41 -12.96 -1.35
N PRO A 25 9.96 -12.90 -0.07
CA PRO A 25 10.06 -11.69 0.74
C PRO A 25 11.52 -11.43 1.14
N HIS A 26 11.89 -10.13 1.24
CA HIS A 26 13.24 -9.72 1.61
C HIS A 26 13.21 -8.67 2.72
N VAL A 27 14.09 -8.85 3.69
CA VAL A 27 14.29 -7.90 4.79
C VAL A 27 15.74 -7.42 4.84
N PRO A 28 16.00 -6.16 5.20
CA PRO A 28 17.36 -5.71 5.49
C PRO A 28 17.83 -6.33 6.82
N THR A 29 19.00 -6.93 6.81
CA THR A 29 19.65 -7.50 7.99
C THR A 29 21.14 -7.18 7.89
N ASP A 30 21.69 -6.47 8.88
CA ASP A 30 23.11 -6.05 8.91
C ASP A 30 23.52 -5.31 7.63
N GLY A 31 22.70 -4.38 7.14
CA GLY A 31 22.95 -3.61 5.93
C GLY A 31 22.82 -4.39 4.62
N LYS A 32 22.45 -5.68 4.66
CA LYS A 32 22.29 -6.54 3.48
C LYS A 32 20.86 -7.02 3.34
N LEU A 33 20.41 -7.12 2.10
CA LEU A 33 19.09 -7.64 1.80
C LEU A 33 19.13 -9.18 1.86
N LYS A 34 18.30 -9.76 2.73
CA LYS A 34 18.19 -11.23 2.88
C LYS A 34 16.79 -11.70 2.53
N ALA A 35 16.69 -12.76 1.73
CA ALA A 35 15.44 -13.46 1.53
C ALA A 35 15.03 -14.19 2.81
N ILE A 36 13.76 -14.11 3.17
CA ILE A 36 13.18 -14.82 4.32
C ILE A 36 12.10 -15.80 3.88
N ALA A 37 11.72 -16.69 4.78
CA ALA A 37 10.64 -17.63 4.51
C ALA A 37 9.31 -16.88 4.32
N ARG A 38 8.48 -17.36 3.39
CA ARG A 38 7.13 -16.84 3.20
C ARG A 38 6.26 -17.15 4.41
N TYR A 39 5.48 -16.19 4.83
CA TYR A 39 4.43 -16.40 5.82
C TYR A 39 3.34 -17.31 5.26
N LYS A 40 3.01 -18.39 5.95
CA LYS A 40 2.04 -19.41 5.50
C LYS A 40 0.94 -19.67 6.50
N SER A 41 0.95 -19.02 7.66
CA SER A 41 -0.10 -19.20 8.66
C SER A 41 -1.43 -18.63 8.16
N GLN A 42 -2.53 -19.33 8.45
CA GLN A 42 -3.87 -18.91 8.05
C GLN A 42 -4.54 -17.99 9.08
N VAL A 43 -3.92 -17.78 10.24
CA VAL A 43 -4.50 -16.99 11.33
C VAL A 43 -4.77 -15.55 10.92
N PHE A 44 -3.91 -14.98 10.07
CA PHE A 44 -4.03 -13.59 9.57
C PHE A 44 -4.60 -13.50 8.15
N ASP A 45 -5.08 -14.59 7.55
CA ASP A 45 -5.65 -14.58 6.20
C ASP A 45 -6.72 -13.48 6.00
N PRO A 46 -7.65 -13.23 6.96
CA PRO A 46 -8.63 -12.16 6.81
C PRO A 46 -8.03 -10.76 6.64
N ALA A 47 -6.84 -10.51 7.20
CA ALA A 47 -6.17 -9.22 7.16
C ALA A 47 -5.07 -9.14 6.10
N ALA A 48 -4.36 -10.24 5.82
CA ALA A 48 -3.15 -10.24 5.00
C ALA A 48 -3.00 -11.46 4.07
N GLY A 49 -4.03 -12.29 3.92
CA GLY A 49 -3.94 -13.57 3.19
C GLY A 49 -4.04 -13.48 1.67
N ILE A 50 -4.38 -12.34 1.10
CA ILE A 50 -4.59 -12.23 -0.35
C ILE A 50 -3.25 -12.26 -1.09
N TYR A 51 -3.09 -13.27 -1.94
CA TYR A 51 -2.05 -13.35 -2.97
C TYR A 51 -2.64 -12.89 -4.29
N SER A 52 -1.93 -12.03 -5.01
CA SER A 52 -2.40 -11.50 -6.29
C SER A 52 -1.24 -11.05 -7.19
N SER A 53 -1.56 -10.65 -8.39
CA SER A 53 -0.67 -10.01 -9.35
C SER A 53 -1.16 -8.61 -9.69
N VAL A 54 -0.29 -7.76 -10.26
CA VAL A 54 -0.70 -6.44 -10.75
C VAL A 54 -1.83 -6.56 -11.76
N ALA A 55 -1.76 -7.53 -12.68
CA ALA A 55 -2.79 -7.75 -13.70
C ALA A 55 -4.17 -8.07 -13.09
N ASP A 56 -4.21 -8.92 -12.06
CA ASP A 56 -5.46 -9.26 -11.39
C ASP A 56 -6.00 -8.09 -10.55
N LEU A 57 -5.11 -7.42 -9.79
CA LEU A 57 -5.50 -6.24 -9.01
C LEU A 57 -5.95 -5.07 -9.88
N SER A 58 -5.42 -4.92 -11.11
CA SER A 58 -5.91 -3.91 -12.05
C SER A 58 -7.39 -4.10 -12.37
N ARG A 59 -7.86 -5.32 -12.52
CA ARG A 59 -9.29 -5.62 -12.74
C ARG A 59 -10.15 -5.21 -11.53
N TRP A 60 -9.64 -5.45 -10.33
CA TRP A 60 -10.29 -5.00 -9.09
C TRP A 60 -10.32 -3.46 -8.99
N VAL A 61 -9.21 -2.80 -9.27
CA VAL A 61 -9.10 -1.33 -9.24
C VAL A 61 -10.02 -0.69 -10.28
N ILE A 62 -10.07 -1.23 -11.49
CA ILE A 62 -10.99 -0.76 -12.54
C ILE A 62 -12.45 -0.91 -12.08
N ALA A 63 -12.82 -2.04 -11.47
CA ALA A 63 -14.17 -2.21 -10.93
C ALA A 63 -14.48 -1.22 -9.81
N GLN A 64 -13.50 -0.88 -8.97
CA GLN A 64 -13.64 0.16 -7.94
C GLN A 64 -13.88 1.55 -8.59
N LEU A 65 -13.04 1.96 -9.53
CA LEU A 65 -13.19 3.24 -10.24
C LEU A 65 -14.52 3.33 -11.01
N ASN A 66 -15.02 2.21 -11.53
CA ASN A 66 -16.30 2.10 -12.23
C ASN A 66 -17.50 1.84 -11.28
N LYS A 67 -17.36 2.11 -9.98
CA LYS A 67 -18.44 1.95 -8.98
C LYS A 67 -19.06 0.54 -8.98
N GLY A 68 -18.21 -0.48 -9.12
CA GLY A 68 -18.59 -1.88 -9.12
C GLY A 68 -18.94 -2.45 -10.49
N LYS A 69 -18.96 -1.66 -11.56
CA LYS A 69 -19.21 -2.14 -12.91
C LYS A 69 -17.97 -2.79 -13.50
N TYR A 70 -18.15 -3.85 -14.30
CA TYR A 70 -17.07 -4.59 -14.92
C TYR A 70 -17.51 -5.33 -16.19
N GLY A 71 -16.54 -5.93 -16.89
CA GLY A 71 -16.76 -6.69 -18.11
C GLY A 71 -16.98 -5.82 -19.35
N PRO A 72 -17.30 -6.43 -20.50
CA PRO A 72 -17.52 -5.69 -21.73
C PRO A 72 -18.58 -4.60 -21.57
N GLU A 73 -18.25 -3.37 -21.97
CA GLU A 73 -19.14 -2.20 -21.88
C GLU A 73 -19.69 -1.94 -20.46
N ASN A 74 -19.02 -2.44 -19.40
CA ASN A 74 -19.45 -2.31 -18.02
C ASN A 74 -20.88 -2.84 -17.74
N LYS A 75 -21.28 -3.90 -18.45
CA LYS A 75 -22.64 -4.48 -18.34
C LYS A 75 -22.87 -5.29 -17.06
N ASN A 76 -21.82 -5.74 -16.41
CA ASN A 76 -21.91 -6.51 -15.18
C ASN A 76 -21.72 -5.63 -13.95
N GLN A 77 -22.29 -6.04 -12.81
CA GLN A 77 -22.20 -5.34 -11.53
C GLN A 77 -21.68 -6.28 -10.45
N LEU A 78 -20.55 -5.96 -9.83
CA LEU A 78 -19.95 -6.73 -8.75
C LEU A 78 -20.56 -6.37 -7.38
N PHE A 79 -20.76 -5.09 -7.15
CA PHE A 79 -21.43 -4.50 -5.98
C PHE A 79 -22.15 -3.20 -6.43
N SER A 80 -23.18 -2.80 -5.70
CA SER A 80 -23.97 -1.64 -6.05
C SER A 80 -23.23 -0.31 -5.86
N GLU A 81 -23.65 0.75 -6.56
CA GLU A 81 -23.10 2.09 -6.36
C GLU A 81 -23.29 2.58 -4.91
N ARG A 82 -24.40 2.18 -4.26
CA ARG A 82 -24.63 2.46 -2.84
C ARG A 82 -23.56 1.83 -1.95
N GLN A 83 -23.24 0.55 -2.18
CA GLN A 83 -22.18 -0.14 -1.44
C GLN A 83 -20.80 0.48 -1.69
N HIS A 84 -20.52 0.89 -2.93
CA HIS A 84 -19.30 1.62 -3.27
C HIS A 84 -19.20 2.92 -2.48
N THR A 85 -20.25 3.73 -2.50
CA THR A 85 -20.30 5.01 -1.76
C THR A 85 -20.09 4.77 -0.27
N GLU A 86 -20.72 3.75 0.30
CA GLU A 86 -20.56 3.39 1.72
C GLU A 86 -19.11 3.00 2.05
N MET A 87 -18.45 2.21 1.19
CA MET A 87 -17.03 1.84 1.37
C MET A 87 -16.09 3.05 1.37
N TRP A 88 -16.37 4.07 0.55
CA TRP A 88 -15.55 5.26 0.40
C TRP A 88 -16.04 6.46 1.24
N THR A 89 -17.04 6.27 2.07
CA THR A 89 -17.48 7.28 3.03
C THR A 89 -16.58 7.24 4.27
N PRO A 90 -16.06 8.39 4.76
CA PRO A 90 -15.33 8.48 6.02
C PRO A 90 -16.13 7.90 7.19
N GLN A 91 -15.62 6.85 7.82
CA GLN A 91 -16.18 6.23 9.01
C GLN A 91 -15.43 6.66 10.28
N THR A 92 -14.11 6.85 10.14
CA THR A 92 -13.23 7.26 11.25
C THR A 92 -12.29 8.34 10.76
N LEU A 93 -12.28 9.49 11.43
CA LEU A 93 -11.29 10.53 11.19
C LEU A 93 -9.95 10.12 11.77
N GLN A 94 -8.88 10.43 11.06
CA GLN A 94 -7.52 10.15 11.47
C GLN A 94 -6.73 11.45 11.68
N PRO A 95 -5.75 11.47 12.62
CA PRO A 95 -4.84 12.59 12.74
C PRO A 95 -4.17 12.89 11.40
N ASN A 96 -4.11 14.16 11.05
CA ASN A 96 -3.50 14.62 9.82
C ASN A 96 -2.57 15.79 10.09
N LYS A 97 -1.39 15.76 9.47
CA LYS A 97 -0.48 16.91 9.38
C LYS A 97 -0.37 17.28 7.89
N PRO A 98 -0.82 18.46 7.50
CA PRO A 98 -0.60 18.94 6.15
C PRO A 98 0.90 19.07 5.87
N VAL A 99 1.42 18.30 4.92
CA VAL A 99 2.83 18.30 4.52
C VAL A 99 2.95 18.51 3.02
N ALA A 100 4.05 19.14 2.61
CA ALA A 100 4.37 19.29 1.21
C ALA A 100 4.49 17.93 0.50
N PRO A 101 4.21 17.85 -0.80
CA PRO A 101 3.72 18.92 -1.68
C PRO A 101 2.19 19.07 -1.67
N TYR A 102 1.47 18.14 -1.07
CA TYR A 102 0.00 18.04 -1.24
C TYR A 102 -0.78 18.90 -0.25
N PHE A 103 -0.29 19.04 0.99
CA PHE A 103 -0.95 19.79 2.05
C PHE A 103 -2.40 19.35 2.28
N SER A 104 -2.64 18.04 2.24
CA SER A 104 -3.98 17.45 2.44
C SER A 104 -4.63 17.97 3.72
N HIS A 105 -5.90 18.37 3.66
CA HIS A 105 -6.61 18.98 4.78
C HIS A 105 -7.20 17.97 5.73
N PHE A 106 -7.50 16.74 5.27
CA PHE A 106 -8.07 15.71 6.12
C PHE A 106 -7.53 14.32 5.76
N LYS A 107 -7.65 13.42 6.71
CA LYS A 107 -7.42 11.99 6.56
C LYS A 107 -8.50 11.22 7.29
N ALA A 108 -9.03 10.20 6.66
CA ALA A 108 -10.07 9.35 7.22
C ALA A 108 -9.87 7.89 6.80
N TYR A 109 -10.63 7.01 7.43
CA TYR A 109 -10.73 5.62 7.05
C TYR A 109 -12.19 5.25 6.81
N GLY A 110 -12.45 4.64 5.67
CA GLY A 110 -13.75 4.10 5.28
C GLY A 110 -13.86 2.60 5.60
N LEU A 111 -14.59 1.86 4.81
CA LEU A 111 -14.65 0.40 4.96
C LEU A 111 -13.51 -0.25 4.16
N GLY A 112 -12.35 -0.38 4.80
CA GLY A 112 -11.14 -0.95 4.21
C GLY A 112 -10.36 0.01 3.29
N TRP A 113 -10.64 1.32 3.31
CA TRP A 113 -9.98 2.31 2.49
C TRP A 113 -9.50 3.52 3.30
N GLN A 114 -8.27 3.91 3.09
CA GLN A 114 -7.77 5.22 3.48
C GLN A 114 -8.32 6.26 2.51
N ILE A 115 -8.80 7.37 3.05
CA ILE A 115 -9.44 8.45 2.30
C ILE A 115 -8.74 9.74 2.65
N THR A 116 -8.28 10.47 1.65
CA THR A 116 -7.67 11.78 1.81
C THR A 116 -7.95 12.63 0.58
N GLU A 117 -7.43 13.84 0.58
CA GLU A 117 -7.53 14.77 -0.54
C GLU A 117 -6.12 15.15 -1.00
N VAL A 118 -5.94 15.29 -2.31
CA VAL A 118 -4.70 15.70 -2.95
C VAL A 118 -4.99 16.76 -4.01
N LYS A 119 -4.69 18.02 -3.71
CA LYS A 119 -4.91 19.15 -4.65
C LYS A 119 -6.36 19.20 -5.18
N GLY A 120 -7.34 19.01 -4.30
CA GLY A 120 -8.77 19.05 -4.66
C GLY A 120 -9.32 17.73 -5.23
N ASN A 121 -8.50 16.71 -5.41
CA ASN A 121 -8.94 15.38 -5.86
C ASN A 121 -9.03 14.41 -4.69
N ALA A 122 -10.04 13.57 -4.66
CA ALA A 122 -10.09 12.48 -3.70
C ALA A 122 -8.95 11.49 -3.97
N GLN A 123 -8.29 11.04 -2.92
CA GLN A 123 -7.34 9.94 -2.99
C GLN A 123 -7.84 8.81 -2.11
N ILE A 124 -8.12 7.69 -2.73
CA ILE A 124 -8.60 6.46 -2.08
C ILE A 124 -7.52 5.40 -2.23
N GLY A 125 -7.13 4.75 -1.15
CA GLY A 125 -6.08 3.75 -1.25
C GLY A 125 -5.95 2.89 0.00
N HIS A 126 -5.08 1.91 -0.09
CA HIS A 126 -4.65 1.12 1.06
C HIS A 126 -3.24 0.58 0.82
N THR A 127 -2.50 0.41 1.90
CA THR A 127 -1.20 -0.26 1.89
C THR A 127 -1.34 -1.67 2.42
N GLY A 128 -0.44 -2.57 2.02
CA GLY A 128 -0.27 -3.87 2.61
C GLY A 128 1.15 -4.01 3.15
N GLY A 129 1.29 -4.70 4.27
CA GLY A 129 2.59 -5.01 4.85
C GLY A 129 2.56 -6.39 5.48
N LEU A 130 3.49 -7.22 5.08
CA LEU A 130 3.79 -8.51 5.68
C LEU A 130 5.31 -8.67 5.63
N ASP A 131 5.88 -9.48 6.49
CA ASP A 131 7.34 -9.61 6.62
C ASP A 131 8.05 -9.72 5.27
N GLY A 132 8.88 -8.72 4.97
CA GLY A 132 9.64 -8.63 3.71
C GLY A 132 8.84 -8.26 2.47
N ILE A 133 7.58 -7.84 2.59
CA ILE A 133 6.70 -7.44 1.49
C ILE A 133 5.96 -6.16 1.89
N VAL A 134 5.93 -5.18 1.03
CA VAL A 134 5.03 -4.03 1.14
C VAL A 134 4.36 -3.74 -0.20
N THR A 135 3.10 -3.32 -0.14
CA THR A 135 2.27 -3.08 -1.32
C THR A 135 1.44 -1.82 -1.15
N GLN A 136 1.03 -1.23 -2.24
CA GLN A 136 0.13 -0.09 -2.24
C GLN A 136 -0.82 -0.13 -3.43
N VAL A 137 -2.08 0.22 -3.16
CA VAL A 137 -3.08 0.60 -4.17
C VAL A 137 -3.48 2.04 -3.88
N THR A 138 -3.47 2.88 -4.90
CA THR A 138 -3.92 4.28 -4.83
C THR A 138 -4.82 4.58 -6.02
N MET A 139 -5.94 5.23 -5.78
CA MET A 139 -6.89 5.65 -6.81
C MET A 139 -7.17 7.15 -6.69
N LEU A 140 -7.25 7.83 -7.82
CA LEU A 140 -7.75 9.19 -7.97
C LEU A 140 -8.96 9.15 -8.90
N PRO A 141 -10.17 9.05 -8.34
CA PRO A 141 -11.40 8.79 -9.11
C PRO A 141 -11.68 9.86 -10.16
N GLU A 142 -11.46 11.15 -9.84
CA GLU A 142 -11.69 12.27 -10.75
C GLU A 142 -10.80 12.20 -12.01
N MET A 143 -9.68 11.50 -11.91
CA MET A 143 -8.72 11.28 -13.01
C MET A 143 -8.87 9.91 -13.65
N ASN A 144 -9.81 9.08 -13.15
CA ASN A 144 -9.94 7.67 -13.54
C ASN A 144 -8.58 6.94 -13.47
N LEU A 145 -7.76 7.25 -12.45
CA LEU A 145 -6.41 6.74 -12.28
C LEU A 145 -6.36 5.73 -11.14
N GLY A 146 -5.78 4.57 -11.42
CA GLY A 146 -5.40 3.58 -10.41
C GLY A 146 -3.91 3.26 -10.50
N ILE A 147 -3.22 3.28 -9.37
CA ILE A 147 -1.79 2.97 -9.26
C ILE A 147 -1.64 1.78 -8.32
N ILE A 148 -0.95 0.75 -8.78
CA ILE A 148 -0.70 -0.47 -8.02
C ILE A 148 0.81 -0.70 -7.97
N VAL A 149 1.36 -0.77 -6.77
CA VAL A 149 2.77 -1.06 -6.55
C VAL A 149 2.90 -2.27 -5.64
N LEU A 150 3.47 -3.35 -6.15
CA LEU A 150 3.75 -4.56 -5.40
C LEU A 150 5.28 -4.73 -5.33
N THR A 151 5.79 -4.88 -4.12
CA THR A 151 7.24 -5.07 -3.90
C THR A 151 7.50 -6.36 -3.13
N ASN A 152 8.72 -6.85 -3.19
CA ASN A 152 9.18 -7.99 -2.42
C ASN A 152 10.28 -7.63 -1.42
N GLN A 153 10.29 -6.37 -0.99
CA GLN A 153 11.19 -5.85 0.03
C GLN A 153 10.40 -4.97 1.01
N GLN A 154 10.72 -5.05 2.29
CA GLN A 154 10.09 -4.25 3.35
C GLN A 154 10.60 -2.79 3.33
N ASN A 155 10.27 -2.06 2.28
CA ASN A 155 10.65 -0.67 2.12
C ASN A 155 9.48 0.14 1.52
N GLY A 156 8.70 0.78 2.40
CA GLY A 156 7.57 1.61 2.00
C GLY A 156 7.96 2.86 1.20
N SER A 157 9.21 3.31 1.27
CA SER A 157 9.68 4.46 0.48
C SER A 157 9.62 4.17 -1.03
N ALA A 158 9.87 2.93 -1.44
CA ALA A 158 9.85 2.55 -2.86
C ALA A 158 8.46 2.70 -3.49
N PHE A 159 7.41 2.16 -2.84
CA PHE A 159 6.06 2.33 -3.37
C PHE A 159 5.59 3.78 -3.32
N SER A 160 5.98 4.52 -2.27
CA SER A 160 5.64 5.93 -2.15
C SER A 160 6.29 6.78 -3.24
N ALA A 161 7.57 6.56 -3.54
CA ALA A 161 8.27 7.26 -4.62
C ALA A 161 7.60 7.03 -5.97
N ILE A 162 7.33 5.77 -6.32
CA ILE A 162 6.66 5.41 -7.58
C ILE A 162 5.26 6.04 -7.65
N THR A 163 4.45 5.86 -6.59
CA THR A 163 3.08 6.36 -6.55
C THR A 163 3.03 7.88 -6.66
N ASN A 164 3.89 8.60 -5.94
CA ASN A 164 3.89 10.06 -5.96
C ASN A 164 4.39 10.60 -7.29
N THR A 165 5.42 10.01 -7.89
CA THR A 165 5.89 10.42 -9.23
C THR A 165 4.79 10.30 -10.28
N ILE A 166 4.07 9.18 -10.31
CA ILE A 166 2.96 8.97 -11.25
C ILE A 166 1.83 9.96 -10.94
N LYS A 167 1.44 10.07 -9.68
CA LYS A 167 0.36 10.95 -9.24
C LYS A 167 0.64 12.40 -9.62
N ASP A 168 1.83 12.90 -9.35
CA ASP A 168 2.23 14.27 -9.66
C ASP A 168 2.12 14.59 -11.16
N ALA A 169 2.54 13.65 -12.01
CA ALA A 169 2.42 13.80 -13.46
C ALA A 169 0.94 13.93 -13.89
N TYR A 170 0.02 13.19 -13.24
CA TYR A 170 -1.40 13.25 -13.56
C TYR A 170 -2.10 14.49 -13.02
N ILE A 171 -1.73 14.96 -11.82
CA ILE A 171 -2.33 16.18 -11.23
C ILE A 171 -1.64 17.46 -11.71
N GLY A 172 -0.64 17.35 -12.59
CA GLY A 172 0.01 18.49 -13.23
C GLY A 172 0.91 19.33 -12.31
N ILE A 173 1.51 18.71 -11.29
CA ILE A 173 2.51 19.37 -10.44
C ILE A 173 3.92 18.88 -10.77
N LYS A 174 4.90 19.72 -10.50
CA LYS A 174 6.31 19.32 -10.61
C LYS A 174 6.61 18.28 -9.54
N SER A 175 7.04 17.10 -9.98
CA SER A 175 7.47 16.05 -9.07
C SER A 175 8.81 16.39 -8.42
N ASP A 176 8.94 16.06 -7.13
CA ASP A 176 10.23 16.04 -6.46
C ASP A 176 11.02 14.79 -6.87
N ASP A 177 12.33 14.78 -6.63
CA ASP A 177 13.10 13.53 -6.66
C ASP A 177 12.79 12.69 -5.40
N TYR A 178 11.68 11.97 -5.47
CA TYR A 178 11.21 11.15 -4.34
C TYR A 178 12.18 10.03 -3.96
N VAL A 179 13.03 9.59 -4.88
CA VAL A 179 14.04 8.56 -4.58
C VAL A 179 15.08 9.14 -3.64
N THR A 180 15.64 10.29 -3.99
CA THR A 180 16.59 11.00 -3.12
C THR A 180 15.93 11.42 -1.81
N LEU A 181 14.79 12.09 -1.86
CA LEU A 181 14.06 12.57 -0.68
C LEU A 181 13.79 11.45 0.34
N TYR A 182 13.25 10.32 -0.10
CA TYR A 182 12.91 9.22 0.81
C TYR A 182 14.12 8.41 1.25
N SER A 183 15.20 8.38 0.46
CA SER A 183 16.44 7.74 0.89
C SER A 183 17.13 8.54 1.99
N GLU A 184 17.14 9.87 1.91
CA GLU A 184 17.65 10.76 2.95
C GLU A 184 16.83 10.67 4.24
N GLN A 185 15.49 10.74 4.13
CA GLN A 185 14.59 10.59 5.29
C GLN A 185 14.73 9.22 5.97
N ARG A 186 14.96 8.19 5.19
CA ARG A 186 15.20 6.85 5.72
C ARG A 186 16.52 6.80 6.49
N LYS A 187 17.60 7.32 5.91
CA LYS A 187 18.91 7.38 6.56
C LYS A 187 18.83 8.15 7.87
N GLU A 188 18.19 9.32 7.89
CA GLU A 188 17.99 10.10 9.12
C GLU A 188 17.25 9.30 10.20
N LYS A 189 16.22 8.54 9.84
CA LYS A 189 15.49 7.68 10.78
C LYS A 189 16.34 6.52 11.31
N GLU A 190 17.14 5.90 10.45
CA GLU A 190 18.06 4.83 10.84
C GLU A 190 19.14 5.39 11.80
N ASP A 191 19.78 6.52 11.47
CA ASP A 191 20.77 7.18 12.33
C ASP A 191 20.19 7.59 13.69
N ASN A 192 18.94 8.05 13.74
CA ASN A 192 18.26 8.39 15.00
C ASN A 192 17.90 7.13 15.81
N ALA A 193 17.47 6.06 15.18
CA ALA A 193 17.18 4.79 15.86
C ALA A 193 18.45 4.18 16.48
N ASP A 194 19.57 4.25 15.78
CA ASP A 194 20.87 3.78 16.29
C ASP A 194 21.31 4.58 17.51
N LYS A 195 21.18 5.91 17.49
CA LYS A 195 21.46 6.78 18.66
C LYS A 195 20.61 6.41 19.87
N ILE A 196 19.29 6.27 19.68
CA ILE A 196 18.37 5.89 20.76
C ILE A 196 18.75 4.51 21.31
N THR A 197 19.09 3.58 20.44
CA THR A 197 19.52 2.23 20.83
C THR A 197 20.79 2.28 21.68
N GLU A 198 21.75 3.08 21.28
CA GLU A 198 23.00 3.28 22.04
C GLU A 198 22.75 3.91 23.42
N GLU A 199 21.93 4.97 23.50
CA GLU A 199 21.53 5.61 24.75
C GLU A 199 20.82 4.63 25.71
N VAL A 200 19.92 3.79 25.18
CA VAL A 200 19.25 2.75 25.98
C VAL A 200 20.26 1.75 26.53
N TRP A 201 21.19 1.26 25.72
CA TRP A 201 22.22 0.31 26.19
C TRP A 201 23.15 0.92 27.21
N GLN A 202 23.53 2.21 27.07
CA GLN A 202 24.33 2.93 28.08
C GLN A 202 23.57 3.02 29.40
N THR A 203 22.27 3.35 29.35
CA THR A 203 21.42 3.42 30.55
C THR A 203 21.28 2.06 31.22
N VAL A 204 21.07 0.99 30.47
CA VAL A 204 21.01 -0.39 30.99
C VAL A 204 22.34 -0.76 31.67
N ALA A 205 23.46 -0.48 31.02
CA ALA A 205 24.79 -0.78 31.58
C ALA A 205 25.10 -0.02 32.88
N GLN A 206 24.57 1.20 33.04
CA GLN A 206 24.70 1.97 34.27
C GLN A 206 23.85 1.41 35.41
N ASN A 207 22.66 0.90 35.12
CA ASN A 207 21.71 0.39 36.11
C ASN A 207 21.95 -1.06 36.52
N LEU A 208 22.80 -1.80 35.79
CA LEU A 208 23.19 -3.17 36.12
C LEU A 208 24.50 -3.25 36.98
N LYS A 209 25.07 -2.11 37.36
CA LYS A 209 26.19 -2.02 38.31
C LYS A 209 25.66 -1.78 39.71
#